data_89e360ec6c23aeba7d14e977ef7ba494
#
_entry.id   89e360ec6c23aeba7d14e977ef7ba494
#
_cell.length_a   1.000
_cell.length_b   1.000
_cell.length_c   1.000
_cell.angle_alpha   90.00
_cell.angle_beta   90.00
_cell.angle_gamma   90.00
#
_symmetry.space_group_name_H-M   'P 1'
#
loop_
_entity.id
_entity.type
_entity.pdbx_description
1 polymer ?
#
loop_
_entity_poly.entity_id
_entity_poly.type
_entity_poly.pdbx_seq_one_letter_code
_entity_poly.pdbx_strand_id
1 'polypeptide(L)' 'MASPKPYLLAETNWKAIKNTDYEVAVLTWGATEAHNYHMPYGTDNYQVEYIVKQAAAKAW' A
#
# COMPACT_ATOMS: atom_id res chain seq x y z
N MET A 1 7.80 11.32 -14.99
CA MET A 1 7.10 10.71 -13.87
C MET A 1 6.98 9.20 -14.07
N ALA A 2 7.25 8.42 -13.07
CA ALA A 2 7.18 6.96 -13.20
C ALA A 2 5.75 6.51 -13.50
N SER A 3 5.61 5.40 -14.26
CA SER A 3 4.31 4.81 -14.52
C SER A 3 3.65 4.35 -13.20
N PRO A 4 2.32 4.41 -13.11
CA PRO A 4 1.62 3.88 -11.93
C PRO A 4 1.97 2.41 -11.71
N LYS A 5 2.16 2.02 -10.46
CA LYS A 5 2.43 0.63 -10.11
C LYS A 5 1.10 -0.12 -10.00
N PRO A 6 0.84 -1.14 -10.84
CA PRO A 6 -0.48 -1.79 -10.87
C PRO A 6 -0.82 -2.57 -9.60
N TYR A 7 0.18 -2.91 -8.79
CA TYR A 7 -0.04 -3.62 -7.52
C TYR A 7 -0.33 -2.68 -6.34
N LEU A 8 -0.29 -1.37 -6.54
CA LEU A 8 -0.61 -0.38 -5.50
C LEU A 8 -1.84 0.42 -5.94
N LEU A 9 -2.99 0.10 -5.37
CA LEU A 9 -4.26 0.70 -5.79
C LEU A 9 -4.24 2.23 -5.70
N ALA A 10 -3.62 2.77 -4.65
CA ALA A 10 -3.56 4.22 -4.45
C ALA A 10 -2.72 4.95 -5.51
N GLU A 11 -1.84 4.23 -6.20
CA GLU A 11 -0.92 4.81 -7.18
C GLU A 11 -1.26 4.45 -8.62
N THR A 12 -2.31 3.65 -8.85
CA THR A 12 -2.73 3.25 -10.18
C THR A 12 -4.00 4.00 -10.59
N ASN A 13 -4.58 3.63 -11.73
CA ASN A 13 -5.79 4.26 -12.23
C ASN A 13 -6.71 3.21 -12.86
N TRP A 14 -7.94 3.63 -13.19
CA TRP A 14 -8.95 2.73 -13.72
C TRP A 14 -8.54 2.09 -15.04
N LYS A 15 -7.84 2.81 -15.89
CA LYS A 15 -7.39 2.27 -17.18
C LYS A 15 -6.48 1.05 -16.99
N ALA A 16 -5.56 1.13 -16.04
CA ALA A 16 -4.67 0.01 -15.71
C ALA A 16 -5.43 -1.12 -15.01
N ILE A 17 -6.30 -0.80 -14.06
CA ILE A 17 -7.03 -1.79 -13.27
C ILE A 17 -7.96 -2.62 -14.13
N LYS A 18 -8.73 -2.00 -15.03
CA LYS A 18 -9.69 -2.73 -15.86
C LYS A 18 -9.05 -3.72 -16.83
N ASN A 19 -7.76 -3.56 -17.09
CA ASN A 19 -7.01 -4.42 -18.01
C ASN A 19 -6.08 -5.40 -17.28
N THR A 20 -6.18 -5.51 -15.97
CA THR A 20 -5.32 -6.36 -15.16
C THR A 20 -6.16 -7.39 -14.41
N ASP A 21 -5.80 -8.66 -14.52
CA ASP A 21 -6.44 -9.74 -13.77
C ASP A 21 -5.71 -9.93 -12.45
N TYR A 22 -6.35 -9.50 -11.36
CA TYR A 22 -5.78 -9.67 -10.02
C TYR A 22 -6.26 -10.97 -9.39
N GLU A 23 -5.35 -11.73 -8.82
CA GLU A 23 -5.68 -12.97 -8.12
C GLU A 23 -6.04 -12.73 -6.66
N VAL A 24 -5.38 -11.75 -6.03
CA VAL A 24 -5.50 -11.49 -4.60
C VAL A 24 -5.55 -10.00 -4.35
N ALA A 25 -6.42 -9.57 -3.44
CA ALA A 25 -6.44 -8.21 -2.94
C ALA A 25 -5.97 -8.23 -1.48
N VAL A 26 -5.02 -7.36 -1.15
CA VAL A 26 -4.49 -7.22 0.21
C VAL A 26 -4.93 -5.90 0.78
N LEU A 27 -5.65 -5.95 1.91
CA LEU A 27 -6.04 -4.76 2.65
C LEU A 27 -5.15 -4.63 3.87
N THR A 28 -4.39 -3.53 3.95
CA THR A 28 -3.59 -3.24 5.13
C THR A 28 -4.49 -2.74 6.25
N TRP A 29 -4.19 -3.13 7.48
CA TRP A 29 -4.96 -2.71 8.63
C TRP A 29 -4.01 -2.08 9.66
N GLY A 30 -4.15 -0.80 9.86
CA GLY A 30 -3.36 -0.04 10.82
C GLY A 30 -4.27 0.85 11.65
N ALA A 31 -3.67 1.71 12.44
CA ALA A 31 -4.41 2.67 13.26
C ALA A 31 -3.69 4.02 13.27
N THR A 32 -4.47 5.07 13.41
CA THR A 32 -3.96 6.42 13.64
C THR A 32 -4.17 6.72 15.11
N GLU A 33 -3.11 6.59 15.90
CA GLU A 33 -3.17 6.72 17.35
C GLU A 33 -1.87 7.25 17.93
N ALA A 34 -1.88 7.66 19.17
CA ALA A 34 -0.68 8.18 19.81
C ALA A 34 0.34 7.07 20.09
N HIS A 35 1.60 7.34 19.76
CA HIS A 35 2.72 6.42 19.98
C HIS A 35 3.82 7.13 20.75
N ASN A 36 3.54 7.49 22.00
CA ASN A 36 4.45 8.26 22.84
C ASN A 36 4.68 9.66 22.25
N TYR A 37 5.63 10.41 22.81
CA TYR A 37 5.91 11.80 22.40
C TYR A 37 6.73 11.92 21.12
N HIS A 38 7.46 10.89 20.75
CA HIS A 38 8.46 10.96 19.68
C HIS A 38 8.05 10.26 18.38
N MET A 39 6.96 9.51 18.36
CA MET A 39 6.53 8.78 17.17
C MET A 39 5.25 9.37 16.61
N PRO A 40 5.11 9.41 15.27
CA PRO A 40 3.92 9.97 14.65
C PRO A 40 2.68 9.12 14.89
N TYR A 41 1.52 9.75 14.83
CA TYR A 41 0.24 9.08 14.96
C TYR A 41 0.01 7.99 13.92
N GLY A 42 0.59 8.14 12.73
CA GLY A 42 0.45 7.18 11.63
C GLY A 42 1.47 6.05 11.64
N THR A 43 2.17 5.81 12.76
CA THR A 43 3.24 4.81 12.83
C THR A 43 2.81 3.43 12.35
N ASP A 44 1.66 2.91 12.80
CA ASP A 44 1.19 1.60 12.39
C ASP A 44 0.88 1.56 10.89
N ASN A 45 0.24 2.60 10.37
CA ASN A 45 -0.09 2.70 8.95
C ASN A 45 1.18 2.73 8.10
N TYR A 46 2.19 3.49 8.51
CA TYR A 46 3.46 3.55 7.77
C TYR A 46 4.17 2.22 7.72
N GLN A 47 4.18 1.48 8.83
CA GLN A 47 4.83 0.17 8.90
C GLN A 47 4.14 -0.84 8.00
N VAL A 48 2.82 -1.00 8.10
CA VAL A 48 2.10 -2.00 7.31
C VAL A 48 2.13 -1.67 5.82
N GLU A 49 2.01 -0.39 5.45
CA GLU A 49 2.08 0.04 4.06
C GLU A 49 3.45 -0.25 3.46
N TYR A 50 4.53 0.03 4.19
CA TYR A 50 5.87 -0.23 3.71
C TYR A 50 6.10 -1.72 3.46
N ILE A 51 5.72 -2.56 4.40
CA ILE A 51 5.90 -4.02 4.29
C ILE A 51 5.11 -4.57 3.10
N VAL A 52 3.84 -4.15 2.95
CA VAL A 52 2.99 -4.65 1.88
C VAL A 52 3.47 -4.18 0.52
N LYS A 53 3.94 -2.94 0.40
CA LYS A 53 4.53 -2.44 -0.85
C LYS A 53 5.71 -3.29 -1.29
N GLN A 54 6.61 -3.62 -0.36
CA GLN A 54 7.77 -4.46 -0.68
C GLN A 54 7.35 -5.87 -1.07
N ALA A 55 6.41 -6.46 -0.33
CA ALA A 55 5.91 -7.80 -0.62
C ALA A 55 5.21 -7.86 -1.98
N ALA A 56 4.35 -6.89 -2.28
CA ALA A 56 3.62 -6.82 -3.54
C ALA A 56 4.59 -6.66 -4.73
N ALA A 57 5.62 -5.85 -4.58
CA ALA A 57 6.62 -5.67 -5.63
C ALA A 57 7.35 -6.96 -5.95
N LYS A 58 7.64 -7.78 -4.94
CA LYS A 58 8.31 -9.07 -5.14
C LYS A 58 7.38 -10.14 -5.71
N ALA A 59 6.11 -10.11 -5.34
CA ALA A 59 5.13 -11.09 -5.79
C ALA A 59 4.59 -10.79 -7.19
N TRP A 60 4.71 -9.55 -7.62
CA TRP A 60 4.19 -9.13 -8.92
C TRP A 60 5.03 -9.71 -10.06
#